data_8eae3f7422abbfd3543c7a0f87adbe2d
#
_entry.id   8eae3f7422abbfd3543c7a0f87adbe2d
#
_cell.length_a   1.000
_cell.length_b   1.000
_cell.length_c   1.000
_cell.angle_alpha   90.00
_cell.angle_beta   90.00
_cell.angle_gamma   90.00
#
_symmetry.space_group_name_H-M   'P 1'
#
loop_
_entity.id
_entity.type
_entity.pdbx_description
1 polymer ?
#
loop_
_entity_poly.entity_id
_entity_poly.type
_entity_poly.pdbx_seq_one_letter_code
_entity_poly.pdbx_strand_id
1 'polypeptide(L)'
;MERYDVVLIQEVKDKGQTSISKLWRLLNTTTGEDWGMVKSGRLGKSSRYKEQYVFFYRLQVARLAGSYQVPESRLYAREPFSVQLDYDSYCENDHDYFYYDGSHCEKTVVLMGLHAQPDQAVSELTQLATSIRRVARVFPHADGVVAMGDFNADCSYASEDEREDLEIFSSRHFRSLIPDTADTTSGRSDCAYDRVVVYGSDVMVRDAQVYNFREDLGLSAKVAAKVSDHYPVEFKLY
;
A
#
# COMPACT_ATOMS: atom_id res chain seq x y z
N MET A 1 9.55 0.25 -10.99
CA MET A 1 9.58 1.15 -9.83
C MET A 1 9.73 2.61 -10.25
N GLU A 2 10.45 2.91 -11.30
CA GLU A 2 10.69 4.30 -11.79
C GLU A 2 9.43 5.10 -12.14
N ARG A 3 8.29 4.43 -12.36
CA ARG A 3 7.02 5.10 -12.64
C ARG A 3 6.32 5.67 -11.39
N TYR A 4 6.79 5.34 -10.19
CA TYR A 4 6.16 5.71 -8.92
C TYR A 4 7.04 6.66 -8.12
N ASP A 5 6.42 7.50 -7.31
CA ASP A 5 7.12 8.35 -6.34
C ASP A 5 7.26 7.66 -4.99
N VAL A 6 6.29 6.81 -4.64
CA VAL A 6 6.32 5.97 -3.45
C VAL A 6 5.97 4.53 -3.84
N VAL A 7 6.68 3.55 -3.29
CA VAL A 7 6.46 2.12 -3.55
C VAL A 7 6.49 1.33 -2.27
N LEU A 8 5.44 0.56 -2.00
CA LEU A 8 5.45 -0.50 -1.00
C LEU A 8 5.86 -1.82 -1.65
N ILE A 9 6.87 -2.48 -1.09
CA ILE A 9 7.22 -3.87 -1.41
C ILE A 9 6.91 -4.73 -0.20
N GLN A 10 6.17 -5.80 -0.45
CA GLN A 10 5.82 -6.82 0.51
C GLN A 10 6.69 -8.07 0.33
N GLU A 11 6.54 -9.06 1.19
CA GLU A 11 7.27 -10.35 1.14
C GLU A 11 8.81 -10.25 1.12
N VAL A 12 9.37 -9.19 1.66
CA VAL A 12 10.83 -9.05 1.69
C VAL A 12 11.43 -10.02 2.70
N LYS A 13 11.86 -11.19 2.21
CA LYS A 13 12.44 -12.30 3.02
C LYS A 13 13.96 -12.21 3.17
N ASP A 14 14.57 -11.06 2.86
CA ASP A 14 16.01 -10.81 2.87
C ASP A 14 16.59 -10.71 4.30
N LYS A 15 16.88 -11.86 4.91
CA LYS A 15 17.44 -11.93 6.27
C LYS A 15 18.77 -11.18 6.39
N GLY A 16 19.59 -11.20 5.35
CA GLY A 16 20.92 -10.57 5.31
C GLY A 16 20.88 -9.09 4.99
N GLN A 17 19.73 -8.54 4.60
CA GLN A 17 19.55 -7.15 4.18
C GLN A 17 20.42 -6.73 2.98
N THR A 18 20.88 -7.70 2.21
CA THR A 18 21.78 -7.48 1.08
C THR A 18 21.04 -7.19 -0.21
N SER A 19 19.96 -7.94 -0.48
CA SER A 19 19.15 -7.81 -1.70
C SER A 19 18.38 -6.50 -1.71
N ILE A 20 17.73 -6.15 -0.60
CA ILE A 20 17.00 -4.90 -0.51
C ILE A 20 17.89 -3.66 -0.56
N SER A 21 19.07 -3.74 0.05
CA SER A 21 20.08 -2.68 -0.04
C SER A 21 20.66 -2.54 -1.45
N LYS A 22 20.79 -3.65 -2.18
CA LYS A 22 21.21 -3.64 -3.59
C LYS A 22 20.14 -3.01 -4.47
N LEU A 23 18.86 -3.34 -4.24
CA LEU A 23 17.73 -2.75 -4.96
C LEU A 23 17.68 -1.23 -4.74
N TRP A 24 17.81 -0.78 -3.50
CA TRP A 24 17.86 0.64 -3.17
C TRP A 24 18.97 1.40 -3.90
N ARG A 25 20.21 0.83 -3.90
CA ARG A 25 21.32 1.43 -4.65
C ARG A 25 21.04 1.46 -6.15
N LEU A 26 20.44 0.38 -6.68
CA LEU A 26 20.11 0.31 -8.10
C LEU A 26 19.08 1.39 -8.48
N LEU A 27 18.05 1.61 -7.68
CA LEU A 27 17.10 2.69 -7.88
C LEU A 27 17.82 4.05 -7.98
N ASN A 28 18.64 4.40 -6.98
CA ASN A 28 19.36 5.66 -6.97
C ASN A 28 20.27 5.82 -8.20
N THR A 29 20.96 4.75 -8.62
CA THR A 29 21.89 4.82 -9.76
C THR A 29 21.18 4.82 -11.12
N THR A 30 20.04 4.12 -11.24
CA THR A 30 19.33 4.01 -12.53
C THR A 30 18.49 5.23 -12.82
N THR A 31 17.82 5.77 -11.79
CA THR A 31 16.98 6.97 -11.96
C THR A 31 17.78 8.27 -11.92
N GLY A 32 18.96 8.26 -11.34
CA GLY A 32 19.72 9.47 -11.06
C GLY A 32 19.08 10.37 -9.99
N GLU A 33 18.16 9.84 -9.21
CA GLU A 33 17.40 10.53 -8.18
C GLU A 33 17.65 9.91 -6.81
N ASP A 34 17.50 10.70 -5.77
CA ASP A 34 17.67 10.24 -4.40
C ASP A 34 16.39 9.58 -3.86
N TRP A 35 16.52 8.32 -3.48
CA TRP A 35 15.43 7.54 -2.89
C TRP A 35 15.68 7.27 -1.41
N GLY A 36 14.67 7.59 -0.61
CA GLY A 36 14.57 7.14 0.78
C GLY A 36 14.10 5.67 0.85
N MET A 37 14.43 5.01 1.95
CA MET A 37 13.96 3.66 2.26
C MET A 37 13.64 3.55 3.73
N VAL A 38 12.45 3.05 4.05
CA VAL A 38 12.05 2.69 5.41
C VAL A 38 11.44 1.28 5.41
N LYS A 39 11.70 0.51 6.46
CA LYS A 39 11.27 -0.89 6.54
C LYS A 39 10.77 -1.25 7.93
N SER A 40 9.80 -2.15 7.97
CA SER A 40 9.31 -2.75 9.21
C SER A 40 10.37 -3.61 9.91
N GLY A 41 10.08 -4.02 11.13
CA GLY A 41 10.71 -5.19 11.73
C GLY A 41 10.51 -6.45 10.88
N ARG A 42 11.18 -7.54 11.24
CA ARG A 42 10.92 -8.84 10.62
C ARG A 42 9.70 -9.48 11.26
N LEU A 43 8.61 -9.58 10.52
CA LEU A 43 7.27 -9.99 10.95
C LEU A 43 6.99 -11.43 10.53
N GLY A 44 6.15 -12.12 11.26
CA GLY A 44 5.76 -13.51 10.98
C GLY A 44 5.90 -14.43 12.18
N LYS A 45 5.00 -15.40 12.31
CA LYS A 45 4.88 -16.32 13.46
C LYS A 45 6.04 -17.32 13.60
N SER A 46 6.81 -17.55 12.53
CA SER A 46 7.95 -18.47 12.58
C SER A 46 9.23 -17.84 12.08
N SER A 47 10.38 -18.25 12.61
CA SER A 47 11.69 -17.73 12.23
C SER A 47 12.05 -17.99 10.74
N ARG A 48 11.42 -18.99 10.10
CA ARG A 48 11.64 -19.35 8.69
C ARG A 48 10.90 -18.45 7.71
N TYR A 49 9.75 -17.93 8.12
CA TYR A 49 8.80 -17.22 7.24
C TYR A 49 8.62 -15.75 7.64
N LYS A 50 9.67 -15.17 8.26
CA LYS A 50 9.65 -13.74 8.56
C LYS A 50 9.96 -12.92 7.32
N GLU A 51 9.10 -11.94 7.07
CA GLU A 51 9.22 -10.97 5.99
C GLU A 51 9.13 -9.55 6.50
N GLN A 52 9.35 -8.58 5.65
CA GLN A 52 9.26 -7.16 5.97
C GLN A 52 8.43 -6.42 4.92
N TYR A 53 7.79 -5.35 5.35
CA TYR A 53 7.33 -4.28 4.48
C TYR A 53 8.49 -3.31 4.24
N VAL A 54 8.65 -2.87 3.01
CA VAL A 54 9.66 -1.88 2.64
C VAL A 54 9.00 -0.80 1.80
N PHE A 55 9.05 0.44 2.27
CA PHE A 55 8.67 1.60 1.48
C PHE A 55 9.92 2.26 0.90
N PHE A 56 9.88 2.50 -0.41
CA PHE A 56 10.79 3.39 -1.11
C PHE A 56 10.05 4.65 -1.50
N TYR A 57 10.69 5.81 -1.41
CA TYR A 57 10.08 7.08 -1.77
C TYR A 57 11.13 8.05 -2.32
N ARG A 58 10.75 8.89 -3.30
CA ARG A 58 11.62 9.94 -3.88
C ARG A 58 11.78 11.07 -2.88
N LEU A 59 13.00 11.41 -2.52
CA LEU A 59 13.27 12.46 -1.52
C LEU A 59 12.88 13.86 -2.00
N GLN A 60 12.85 14.08 -3.31
CA GLN A 60 12.38 15.34 -3.89
C GLN A 60 10.85 15.47 -3.93
N VAL A 61 10.09 14.38 -3.69
CA VAL A 61 8.63 14.37 -3.74
C VAL A 61 8.01 14.24 -2.36
N ALA A 62 8.62 13.41 -1.50
CA ALA A 62 8.06 13.11 -0.20
C ALA A 62 9.12 13.06 0.89
N ARG A 63 8.76 13.48 2.09
CA ARG A 63 9.59 13.44 3.30
C ARG A 63 8.97 12.49 4.31
N LEU A 64 9.77 11.55 4.83
CA LEU A 64 9.35 10.67 5.92
C LEU A 64 9.27 11.47 7.22
N ALA A 65 8.07 11.61 7.78
CA ALA A 65 7.81 12.29 9.05
C ALA A 65 7.71 11.31 10.23
N GLY A 66 7.34 10.04 9.98
CA GLY A 66 7.23 9.04 11.04
C GLY A 66 6.95 7.64 10.52
N SER A 67 7.07 6.66 11.39
CA SER A 67 6.64 5.29 11.10
C SER A 67 6.07 4.63 12.35
N TYR A 68 5.16 3.67 12.15
CA TYR A 68 4.51 2.97 13.25
C TYR A 68 4.24 1.52 12.89
N GLN A 69 4.67 0.62 13.76
CA GLN A 69 4.33 -0.79 13.69
C GLN A 69 3.14 -1.08 14.60
N VAL A 70 2.05 -1.59 14.03
CA VAL A 70 0.89 -2.03 14.82
C VAL A 70 1.32 -3.13 15.78
N PRO A 71 1.05 -3.03 17.10
CA PRO A 71 1.65 -3.94 18.09
C PRO A 71 0.88 -5.24 18.30
N GLU A 72 -0.22 -5.48 17.58
CA GLU A 72 -1.15 -6.60 17.81
C GLU A 72 -0.71 -7.91 17.17
N SER A 73 0.43 -8.47 17.57
CA SER A 73 1.01 -9.71 17.03
C SER A 73 0.14 -10.98 17.19
N ARG A 74 -0.92 -10.93 17.98
CA ARG A 74 -1.89 -12.02 18.12
C ARG A 74 -2.99 -11.96 17.09
N LEU A 75 -3.25 -10.79 16.53
CA LEU A 75 -4.34 -10.53 15.58
C LEU A 75 -3.90 -10.68 14.13
N TYR A 76 -2.60 -10.59 13.86
CA TYR A 76 -2.01 -10.65 12.54
C TYR A 76 -0.91 -11.69 12.46
N ALA A 77 -0.75 -12.31 11.31
CA ALA A 77 0.43 -13.10 11.01
C ALA A 77 1.64 -12.19 10.79
N ARG A 78 1.39 -11.04 10.17
CA ARG A 78 2.34 -9.95 9.88
C ARG A 78 1.63 -8.64 10.20
N GLU A 79 2.02 -8.04 11.31
CA GLU A 79 1.39 -6.82 11.80
C GLU A 79 1.51 -5.70 10.76
N PRO A 80 0.44 -4.91 10.52
CA PRO A 80 0.51 -3.78 9.60
C PRO A 80 1.62 -2.79 9.96
N PHE A 81 2.29 -2.25 8.95
CA PHE A 81 3.33 -1.23 9.10
C PHE A 81 2.96 0.05 8.38
N SER A 82 3.06 1.18 9.06
CA SER A 82 2.65 2.49 8.57
C SER A 82 3.82 3.45 8.47
N VAL A 83 3.79 4.31 7.46
CA VAL A 83 4.70 5.44 7.30
C VAL A 83 3.88 6.71 7.11
N GLN A 84 4.28 7.78 7.80
CA GLN A 84 3.76 9.13 7.57
C GLN A 84 4.69 9.84 6.61
N LEU A 85 4.13 10.34 5.53
CA LEU A 85 4.83 11.10 4.50
C LEU A 85 4.21 12.49 4.37
N ASP A 86 5.07 13.50 4.34
CA ASP A 86 4.71 14.85 3.95
C ASP A 86 5.11 15.05 2.49
N TYR A 87 4.26 15.70 1.70
CA TYR A 87 4.47 15.96 0.28
C TYR A 87 3.78 17.26 -0.15
N ASP A 88 4.29 17.87 -1.19
CA ASP A 88 3.68 19.05 -1.78
C ASP A 88 2.61 18.65 -2.81
N SER A 89 1.45 19.25 -2.71
CA SER A 89 0.35 19.10 -3.66
C SER A 89 -0.18 20.47 -4.07
N TYR A 90 -0.97 20.50 -5.12
CA TYR A 90 -1.67 21.73 -5.51
C TYR A 90 -2.77 22.03 -4.51
N CYS A 91 -2.86 23.31 -4.08
CA CYS A 91 -3.96 23.73 -3.22
C CYS A 91 -5.27 23.71 -4.00
N GLU A 92 -6.31 23.10 -3.46
CA GLU A 92 -7.68 23.28 -3.94
C GLU A 92 -8.24 24.55 -3.34
N ASN A 93 -8.57 25.54 -4.16
CA ASN A 93 -9.31 26.71 -3.70
C ASN A 93 -10.80 26.34 -3.58
N ASP A 94 -11.37 26.44 -2.39
CA ASP A 94 -12.75 26.11 -2.04
C ASP A 94 -13.83 26.89 -2.82
N HIS A 95 -13.48 27.84 -3.68
CA HIS A 95 -14.43 28.82 -4.21
C HIS A 95 -14.58 28.91 -5.73
N ASP A 96 -13.71 28.28 -6.55
CA ASP A 96 -13.93 28.28 -7.99
C ASP A 96 -13.25 27.10 -8.71
N TYR A 97 -14.03 26.31 -9.37
CA TYR A 97 -13.62 25.13 -10.16
C TYR A 97 -12.66 25.45 -11.33
N PHE A 98 -12.23 26.69 -11.53
CA PHE A 98 -11.53 27.14 -12.72
C PHE A 98 -10.25 27.96 -12.52
N TYR A 99 -9.80 28.21 -11.30
CA TYR A 99 -8.56 28.98 -11.09
C TYR A 99 -7.55 28.21 -10.25
N TYR A 100 -6.66 27.52 -10.91
CA TYR A 100 -5.39 27.09 -10.32
C TYR A 100 -4.48 28.33 -10.21
N ASP A 101 -4.29 28.85 -9.03
CA ASP A 101 -3.34 29.96 -8.80
C ASP A 101 -1.88 29.48 -8.71
N GLY A 102 -1.65 28.17 -8.84
CA GLY A 102 -0.33 27.57 -8.78
C GLY A 102 0.25 27.46 -7.36
N SER A 103 -0.56 27.74 -6.32
CA SER A 103 -0.09 27.58 -4.94
C SER A 103 0.09 26.10 -4.58
N HIS A 104 1.17 25.81 -3.86
CA HIS A 104 1.46 24.47 -3.31
C HIS A 104 1.08 24.45 -1.84
N CYS A 105 0.42 23.38 -1.43
CA CYS A 105 0.08 23.06 -0.04
C CYS A 105 0.87 21.84 0.42
N GLU A 106 1.47 21.94 1.59
CA GLU A 106 2.02 20.78 2.26
C GLU A 106 0.87 19.86 2.72
N LYS A 107 0.91 18.62 2.30
CA LYS A 107 -0.04 17.56 2.65
C LYS A 107 0.67 16.49 3.46
N THR A 108 -0.08 15.80 4.29
CA THR A 108 0.44 14.71 5.11
C THR A 108 -0.45 13.49 5.01
N VAL A 109 0.10 12.37 4.53
CA VAL A 109 -0.63 11.11 4.42
C VAL A 109 0.03 10.01 5.23
N VAL A 110 -0.76 9.09 5.75
CA VAL A 110 -0.24 7.83 6.28
C VAL A 110 -0.51 6.70 5.29
N LEU A 111 0.55 6.05 4.83
CA LEU A 111 0.46 4.82 4.05
C LEU A 111 0.67 3.63 4.97
N MET A 112 -0.28 2.68 4.99
CA MET A 112 -0.29 1.51 5.86
C MET A 112 -0.27 0.24 5.02
N GLY A 113 0.82 -0.53 5.09
CA GLY A 113 0.94 -1.82 4.40
C GLY A 113 0.35 -2.96 5.22
N LEU A 114 -0.40 -3.84 4.57
CA LEU A 114 -0.85 -5.13 5.10
C LEU A 114 -0.65 -6.21 4.05
N HIS A 115 -0.06 -7.33 4.46
CA HIS A 115 -0.08 -8.61 3.76
C HIS A 115 -0.79 -9.61 4.69
N ALA A 116 -2.08 -9.80 4.46
CA ALA A 116 -2.90 -10.69 5.26
C ALA A 116 -2.54 -12.16 5.00
N GLN A 117 -2.65 -12.98 6.02
CA GLN A 117 -2.45 -14.42 5.89
C GLN A 117 -3.66 -15.04 5.15
N PRO A 118 -3.45 -15.76 4.03
CA PRO A 118 -4.57 -16.31 3.25
C PRO A 118 -5.65 -17.01 4.08
N ASP A 119 -5.27 -17.99 4.89
CA ASP A 119 -6.22 -18.79 5.73
C ASP A 119 -6.82 -17.97 6.90
N GLN A 120 -6.37 -16.73 7.14
CA GLN A 120 -6.82 -15.84 8.21
C GLN A 120 -7.26 -14.46 7.66
N ALA A 121 -7.39 -14.31 6.35
CA ALA A 121 -7.67 -13.04 5.69
C ALA A 121 -8.89 -12.33 6.30
N VAL A 122 -10.03 -12.97 6.37
CA VAL A 122 -11.26 -12.40 6.95
C VAL A 122 -11.05 -11.96 8.41
N SER A 123 -10.36 -12.77 9.22
CA SER A 123 -10.07 -12.45 10.62
C SER A 123 -9.15 -11.23 10.76
N GLU A 124 -8.09 -11.17 9.96
CA GLU A 124 -7.15 -10.05 9.97
C GLU A 124 -7.80 -8.76 9.45
N LEU A 125 -8.61 -8.85 8.40
CA LEU A 125 -9.34 -7.72 7.82
C LEU A 125 -10.44 -7.18 8.75
N THR A 126 -11.07 -8.05 9.56
CA THR A 126 -12.00 -7.61 10.62
C THR A 126 -11.30 -6.67 11.62
N GLN A 127 -10.03 -6.92 11.91
CA GLN A 127 -9.25 -6.07 12.83
C GLN A 127 -8.68 -4.82 12.15
N LEU A 128 -8.59 -4.82 10.83
CA LEU A 128 -7.93 -3.75 10.07
C LEU A 128 -8.60 -2.39 10.28
N ALA A 129 -9.93 -2.32 10.33
CA ALA A 129 -10.66 -1.08 10.60
C ALA A 129 -10.24 -0.44 11.95
N THR A 130 -10.10 -1.26 12.99
CA THR A 130 -9.62 -0.81 14.31
C THR A 130 -8.17 -0.35 14.26
N SER A 131 -7.32 -1.07 13.55
CA SER A 131 -5.91 -0.73 13.38
C SER A 131 -5.71 0.56 12.60
N ILE A 132 -6.49 0.79 11.52
CA ILE A 132 -6.49 2.05 10.76
C ILE A 132 -6.85 3.23 11.68
N ARG A 133 -7.94 3.10 12.47
CA ARG A 133 -8.32 4.17 13.42
C ARG A 133 -7.27 4.41 14.51
N ARG A 134 -6.56 3.36 14.94
CA ARG A 134 -5.43 3.51 15.87
C ARG A 134 -4.30 4.29 15.21
N VAL A 135 -3.93 3.95 13.99
CA VAL A 135 -2.88 4.63 13.23
C VAL A 135 -3.23 6.09 13.02
N ALA A 136 -4.48 6.42 12.68
CA ALA A 136 -4.96 7.80 12.58
C ALA A 136 -4.81 8.59 13.90
N ARG A 137 -4.97 7.92 15.06
CA ARG A 137 -4.72 8.59 16.36
C ARG A 137 -3.23 8.75 16.69
N VAL A 138 -2.37 7.87 16.17
CA VAL A 138 -0.91 8.01 16.32
C VAL A 138 -0.40 9.19 15.49
N PHE A 139 -1.02 9.45 14.35
CA PHE A 139 -0.68 10.52 13.43
C PHE A 139 -1.85 11.52 13.26
N PRO A 140 -2.18 12.29 14.30
CA PRO A 140 -3.41 13.09 14.34
C PRO A 140 -3.43 14.30 13.37
N HIS A 141 -2.29 14.62 12.79
CA HIS A 141 -2.17 15.73 11.83
C HIS A 141 -2.14 15.26 10.37
N ALA A 142 -2.24 13.95 10.13
CA ALA A 142 -2.34 13.43 8.77
C ALA A 142 -3.75 13.64 8.21
N ASP A 143 -3.85 13.98 6.93
CA ASP A 143 -5.10 14.17 6.20
C ASP A 143 -5.94 12.87 6.17
N GLY A 144 -5.26 11.71 6.25
CA GLY A 144 -5.90 10.41 6.38
C GLY A 144 -4.93 9.25 6.29
N VAL A 145 -5.50 8.04 6.29
CA VAL A 145 -4.76 6.78 6.20
C VAL A 145 -5.17 6.04 4.93
N VAL A 146 -4.20 5.64 4.13
CA VAL A 146 -4.39 4.76 2.98
C VAL A 146 -3.79 3.39 3.32
N ALA A 147 -4.66 2.42 3.62
CA ALA A 147 -4.25 1.04 3.81
C ALA A 147 -4.19 0.32 2.46
N MET A 148 -3.08 -0.36 2.17
CA MET A 148 -2.83 -0.96 0.87
C MET A 148 -1.99 -2.23 0.97
N GLY A 149 -2.12 -3.09 -0.02
CA GLY A 149 -1.32 -4.31 -0.15
C GLY A 149 -2.17 -5.54 -0.45
N ASP A 150 -1.56 -6.70 -0.29
CA ASP A 150 -2.21 -7.99 -0.46
C ASP A 150 -3.07 -8.32 0.76
N PHE A 151 -4.37 -8.07 0.62
CA PHE A 151 -5.34 -8.37 1.67
C PHE A 151 -5.86 -9.80 1.59
N ASN A 152 -5.53 -10.55 0.53
CA ASN A 152 -6.13 -11.85 0.22
C ASN A 152 -7.68 -11.82 0.31
N ALA A 153 -8.27 -10.67 -0.09
CA ALA A 153 -9.68 -10.34 0.12
C ALA A 153 -10.56 -10.77 -1.05
N ASP A 154 -10.39 -12.01 -1.52
CA ASP A 154 -11.21 -12.53 -2.63
C ASP A 154 -11.07 -14.05 -2.79
N CYS A 155 -11.77 -14.60 -3.78
CA CYS A 155 -11.75 -16.00 -4.20
C CYS A 155 -12.01 -16.97 -3.03
N SER A 156 -11.07 -17.91 -2.77
CA SER A 156 -11.20 -18.91 -1.71
C SER A 156 -10.82 -18.42 -0.32
N TYR A 157 -10.26 -17.20 -0.19
CA TYR A 157 -9.78 -16.66 1.09
C TYR A 157 -10.78 -15.71 1.77
N ALA A 158 -11.66 -15.08 0.97
CA ALA A 158 -12.75 -14.26 1.47
C ALA A 158 -13.90 -14.28 0.45
N SER A 159 -15.00 -14.95 0.77
CA SER A 159 -16.21 -14.96 -0.06
C SER A 159 -16.83 -13.57 -0.15
N GLU A 160 -17.75 -13.37 -1.12
CA GLU A 160 -18.46 -12.12 -1.30
C GLU A 160 -19.22 -11.72 -0.02
N ASP A 161 -20.00 -12.65 0.55
CA ASP A 161 -20.76 -12.42 1.79
C ASP A 161 -19.83 -12.01 2.96
N GLU A 162 -18.67 -12.68 3.11
CA GLU A 162 -17.71 -12.34 4.15
C GLU A 162 -17.10 -10.94 3.93
N ARG A 163 -16.84 -10.55 2.66
CA ARG A 163 -16.35 -9.21 2.35
C ARG A 163 -17.36 -8.12 2.64
N GLU A 164 -18.64 -8.36 2.32
CA GLU A 164 -19.73 -7.42 2.61
C GLU A 164 -19.89 -7.14 4.12
N ASP A 165 -19.57 -8.13 4.96
CA ASP A 165 -19.58 -8.00 6.42
C ASP A 165 -18.35 -7.25 6.99
N LEU A 166 -17.28 -7.09 6.20
CA LEU A 166 -16.08 -6.39 6.64
C LEU A 166 -16.29 -4.87 6.66
N GLU A 167 -16.06 -4.24 7.80
CA GLU A 167 -16.25 -2.80 7.98
C GLU A 167 -15.46 -1.95 6.99
N ILE A 168 -14.27 -2.39 6.59
CA ILE A 168 -13.41 -1.69 5.63
C ILE A 168 -14.00 -1.62 4.21
N PHE A 169 -14.97 -2.49 3.88
CA PHE A 169 -15.64 -2.51 2.58
C PHE A 169 -17.10 -2.04 2.65
N SER A 170 -17.77 -2.19 3.80
CA SER A 170 -19.19 -1.89 3.96
C SER A 170 -19.50 -0.53 4.59
N SER A 171 -18.57 0.02 5.39
CA SER A 171 -18.83 1.27 6.12
C SER A 171 -18.47 2.51 5.31
N ARG A 172 -19.35 3.53 5.32
CA ARG A 172 -19.13 4.84 4.70
C ARG A 172 -17.88 5.60 5.18
N HIS A 173 -17.25 5.15 6.27
CA HIS A 173 -16.02 5.74 6.79
C HIS A 173 -14.78 5.30 6.04
N PHE A 174 -14.92 4.26 5.23
CA PHE A 174 -13.85 3.72 4.41
C PHE A 174 -14.24 3.78 2.93
N ARG A 175 -13.27 4.01 2.06
CA ARG A 175 -13.45 3.95 0.60
C ARG A 175 -12.53 2.89 0.04
N SER A 176 -13.08 1.76 -0.39
CA SER A 176 -12.34 0.77 -1.17
C SER A 176 -12.24 1.27 -2.62
N LEU A 177 -11.02 1.29 -3.16
CA LEU A 177 -10.76 1.90 -4.47
C LEU A 177 -10.51 0.87 -5.57
N ILE A 178 -10.08 -0.35 -5.22
CA ILE A 178 -9.91 -1.45 -6.17
C ILE A 178 -11.20 -2.28 -6.14
N PRO A 179 -11.92 -2.39 -7.27
CA PRO A 179 -13.17 -3.14 -7.32
C PRO A 179 -12.94 -4.64 -7.21
N ASP A 180 -13.97 -5.40 -6.78
CA ASP A 180 -13.92 -6.85 -6.67
C ASP A 180 -13.74 -7.57 -8.01
N THR A 181 -14.02 -6.88 -9.11
CA THR A 181 -13.82 -7.39 -10.47
C THR A 181 -12.41 -7.19 -11.01
N ALA A 182 -11.49 -6.63 -10.21
CA ALA A 182 -10.13 -6.38 -10.64
C ALA A 182 -9.28 -7.64 -10.50
N ASP A 183 -8.62 -8.07 -11.58
CA ASP A 183 -7.59 -9.10 -11.49
C ASP A 183 -6.26 -8.48 -11.05
N THR A 184 -5.86 -8.78 -9.82
CA THR A 184 -4.57 -8.34 -9.27
C THR A 184 -3.50 -9.43 -9.34
N THR A 185 -3.78 -10.58 -10.00
CA THR A 185 -2.88 -11.71 -10.09
C THR A 185 -2.24 -11.81 -11.48
N SER A 186 -0.96 -12.14 -11.55
CA SER A 186 -0.26 -12.31 -12.84
C SER A 186 -0.33 -13.75 -13.39
N GLY A 187 -0.96 -14.64 -12.65
CA GLY A 187 -1.03 -16.08 -12.90
C GLY A 187 -2.23 -16.52 -13.72
N ARG A 188 -2.90 -17.58 -13.25
CA ARG A 188 -4.13 -18.15 -13.85
C ARG A 188 -5.39 -17.81 -13.05
N SER A 189 -5.21 -17.36 -11.83
CA SER A 189 -6.29 -16.84 -10.99
C SER A 189 -6.76 -15.50 -11.54
N ASP A 190 -7.99 -15.16 -11.26
CA ASP A 190 -8.62 -13.88 -11.56
C ASP A 190 -9.25 -13.42 -10.24
N CYS A 191 -8.42 -12.84 -9.37
CA CYS A 191 -8.80 -12.53 -8.00
C CYS A 191 -8.31 -11.13 -7.61
N ALA A 192 -9.15 -10.39 -6.92
CA ALA A 192 -8.84 -9.05 -6.41
C ALA A 192 -8.24 -9.16 -4.99
N TYR A 193 -7.05 -9.71 -4.88
CA TYR A 193 -6.36 -9.86 -3.59
C TYR A 193 -5.79 -8.54 -3.06
N ASP A 194 -5.22 -7.73 -3.96
CA ASP A 194 -4.58 -6.47 -3.61
C ASP A 194 -5.60 -5.35 -3.55
N ARG A 195 -5.61 -4.62 -2.44
CA ARG A 195 -6.62 -3.60 -2.16
C ARG A 195 -5.98 -2.27 -1.77
N VAL A 196 -6.77 -1.21 -1.97
CA VAL A 196 -6.50 0.14 -1.48
C VAL A 196 -7.74 0.63 -0.77
N VAL A 197 -7.62 0.91 0.53
CA VAL A 197 -8.72 1.38 1.38
C VAL A 197 -8.32 2.70 2.03
N VAL A 198 -9.13 3.72 1.85
CA VAL A 198 -8.91 5.07 2.34
C VAL A 198 -9.78 5.35 3.56
N TYR A 199 -9.19 5.90 4.61
CA TYR A 199 -9.85 6.40 5.80
C TYR A 199 -9.47 7.87 6.04
N GLY A 200 -10.45 8.73 6.18
CA GLY A 200 -10.31 10.18 6.29
C GLY A 200 -10.89 10.89 5.07
N SER A 201 -11.48 12.06 5.30
CA SER A 201 -12.12 12.87 4.26
C SER A 201 -11.13 13.75 3.50
N ASP A 202 -10.02 14.09 4.13
CA ASP A 202 -9.13 15.15 3.67
C ASP A 202 -7.99 14.60 2.78
N VAL A 203 -7.75 13.28 2.83
CA VAL A 203 -6.84 12.63 1.89
C VAL A 203 -7.52 12.36 0.56
N MET A 204 -7.01 12.98 -0.49
CA MET A 204 -7.54 12.85 -1.83
C MET A 204 -6.77 11.80 -2.63
N VAL A 205 -7.44 10.69 -2.92
CA VAL A 205 -6.90 9.58 -3.72
C VAL A 205 -7.75 9.40 -4.96
N ARG A 206 -7.09 9.41 -6.13
CA ARG A 206 -7.73 9.23 -7.46
C ARG A 206 -6.96 8.21 -8.30
N ASP A 207 -7.55 7.83 -9.41
CA ASP A 207 -6.95 6.98 -10.45
C ASP A 207 -6.42 5.64 -9.91
N ALA A 208 -7.13 5.06 -8.93
CA ALA A 208 -6.76 3.76 -8.40
C ALA A 208 -7.04 2.66 -9.41
N GLN A 209 -6.01 1.88 -9.75
CA GLN A 209 -6.10 0.82 -10.76
C GLN A 209 -5.06 -0.27 -10.56
N VAL A 210 -5.23 -1.36 -11.29
CA VAL A 210 -4.23 -2.43 -11.41
C VAL A 210 -3.31 -2.12 -12.57
N TYR A 211 -2.00 -2.17 -12.36
CA TYR A 211 -1.02 -2.00 -13.42
C TYR A 211 -0.57 -3.36 -13.98
N ASN A 212 -1.13 -3.72 -15.13
CA ASN A 212 -0.74 -4.94 -15.84
C ASN A 212 0.62 -4.76 -16.54
N PHE A 213 1.69 -4.89 -15.78
CA PHE A 213 3.06 -4.77 -16.31
C PHE A 213 3.41 -5.83 -17.35
N ARG A 214 2.70 -6.97 -17.37
CA ARG A 214 2.91 -8.01 -18.37
C ARG A 214 2.51 -7.53 -19.76
N GLU A 215 1.35 -6.89 -19.88
CA GLU A 215 0.87 -6.34 -21.15
C GLU A 215 1.66 -5.11 -21.55
N ASP A 216 1.84 -4.18 -20.61
CA ASP A 216 2.53 -2.90 -20.87
C ASP A 216 3.97 -3.10 -21.34
N LEU A 217 4.69 -4.09 -20.78
CA LEU A 217 6.08 -4.39 -21.15
C LEU A 217 6.20 -5.53 -22.19
N GLY A 218 5.10 -6.04 -22.72
CA GLY A 218 5.08 -7.12 -23.71
C GLY A 218 5.71 -8.43 -23.21
N LEU A 219 5.58 -8.75 -21.91
CA LEU A 219 6.22 -9.91 -21.32
C LEU A 219 5.42 -11.20 -21.54
N SER A 220 6.13 -12.31 -21.74
CA SER A 220 5.46 -13.62 -21.66
C SER A 220 5.02 -13.92 -20.24
N ALA A 221 3.96 -14.73 -20.06
CA ALA A 221 3.49 -15.14 -18.74
C ALA A 221 4.60 -15.77 -17.87
N LYS A 222 5.51 -16.53 -18.50
CA LYS A 222 6.67 -17.13 -17.80
C LYS A 222 7.67 -16.11 -17.28
N VAL A 223 7.81 -14.98 -17.97
CA VAL A 223 8.69 -13.89 -17.54
C VAL A 223 8.01 -13.05 -16.47
N ALA A 224 6.74 -12.70 -16.66
CA ALA A 224 5.94 -11.97 -15.69
C ALA A 224 5.92 -12.69 -14.32
N ALA A 225 5.66 -13.99 -14.29
CA ALA A 225 5.66 -14.79 -13.06
C ALA A 225 7.03 -14.88 -12.34
N LYS A 226 8.13 -14.47 -12.99
CA LYS A 226 9.44 -14.33 -12.34
C LYS A 226 9.64 -12.94 -11.70
N VAL A 227 8.85 -11.97 -12.11
CA VAL A 227 8.84 -10.62 -11.54
C VAL A 227 7.99 -10.63 -10.27
N SER A 228 6.73 -11.03 -10.42
CA SER A 228 5.77 -11.18 -9.31
C SER A 228 4.59 -12.03 -9.78
N ASP A 229 3.96 -12.75 -8.88
CA ASP A 229 2.66 -13.41 -9.06
C ASP A 229 1.47 -12.47 -8.87
N HIS A 230 1.72 -11.22 -8.45
CA HIS A 230 0.75 -10.14 -8.36
C HIS A 230 1.07 -8.98 -9.29
N TYR A 231 0.04 -8.30 -9.78
CA TYR A 231 0.16 -6.99 -10.41
C TYR A 231 0.14 -5.90 -9.34
N PRO A 232 0.94 -4.83 -9.49
CA PRO A 232 0.85 -3.68 -8.58
C PRO A 232 -0.53 -3.03 -8.67
N VAL A 233 -1.08 -2.63 -7.51
CA VAL A 233 -2.16 -1.65 -7.44
C VAL A 233 -1.54 -0.27 -7.29
N GLU A 234 -2.02 0.70 -8.06
CA GLU A 234 -1.47 2.05 -8.09
C GLU A 234 -2.58 3.10 -7.96
N PHE A 235 -2.23 4.25 -7.42
CA PHE A 235 -3.13 5.39 -7.27
C PHE A 235 -2.32 6.69 -7.22
N LYS A 236 -3.03 7.84 -7.31
CA LYS A 236 -2.45 9.17 -7.16
C LYS A 236 -2.95 9.84 -5.89
N LEU A 237 -2.04 10.57 -5.24
CA LEU A 237 -2.34 11.48 -4.13
C LEU A 237 -2.35 12.92 -4.67
N TYR A 238 -3.31 13.73 -4.17
CA TYR A 238 -3.49 15.13 -4.54
C TYR A 238 -3.58 15.99 -3.30
#